data_98095eb392007fe08b684bbd1a8bba15
#
_entry.id   98095eb392007fe08b684bbd1a8bba15
#
_cell.length_a   1.000
_cell.length_b   1.000
_cell.length_c   1.000
_cell.angle_alpha   90.00
_cell.angle_beta   90.00
_cell.angle_gamma   90.00
#
_symmetry.space_group_name_H-M   'P 1'
#
loop_
_entity.id
_entity.type
_entity.pdbx_description
1 polymer ?
#
loop_
_entity_poly.entity_id
_entity_poly.type
_entity_poly.pdbx_seq_one_letter_code
_entity_poly.pdbx_strand_id
1 'polypeptide(L)'
;MVLALVVYGAAVLLVGLLSARAASRSTDAFLVADRGLGAFRAGVALSSTVIGGSTTLVLAALVAERGLPALWLDLAGALGLLALGAFLAPRVRATGATTIAEVIGRTYGPGVRRIAAALVVCAEIVWFALLTEATQTVVVATTPWNPSRVLVLTAALFVAYTALGGQRAVVGTDLLQFALMVAGLLLVALPLALAHLARTPPPSRLLAFPTGAGLGWGDVFALLVLVGLPHAVGSDVWAKALSARDASAARKAAFGAAFAKLVFGLATCSIALAGVACGVGGPPAELFPRTVFVLAGPALAPFLLVALVATMQSSADSVLLSAAAATAHDLVPRADVRLARIAVVAYGAAGLLVAHVLRDLVETFRLGYTLFASGLILPTLAAFVPGVRVDRRFAGAAMLLGGAAAMLERFLHVAGVDPVLAGTGVNAVVLLLGLRRGR
;
A
#
# COMPACT_ATOMS: atom_id res chain seq x y z
N MET A 1 17.82 -21.14 0.77
CA MET A 1 16.80 -20.18 0.29
C MET A 1 15.46 -20.86 0.03
N VAL A 2 15.39 -21.91 -0.81
CA VAL A 2 14.12 -22.63 -1.09
C VAL A 2 13.40 -23.08 0.15
N LEU A 3 14.11 -23.81 1.05
CA LEU A 3 13.54 -24.32 2.29
C LEU A 3 12.96 -23.19 3.16
N ALA A 4 13.62 -22.05 3.26
CA ALA A 4 13.14 -20.91 4.04
C ALA A 4 11.83 -20.33 3.47
N LEU A 5 11.71 -20.20 2.15
CA LEU A 5 10.47 -19.77 1.49
C LEU A 5 9.34 -20.80 1.66
N VAL A 6 9.66 -22.10 1.55
CA VAL A 6 8.66 -23.17 1.74
C VAL A 6 8.16 -23.19 3.18
N VAL A 7 9.05 -23.09 4.18
CA VAL A 7 8.68 -23.03 5.60
C VAL A 7 7.83 -21.81 5.89
N TYR A 8 8.23 -20.65 5.39
CA TYR A 8 7.46 -19.42 5.53
C TYR A 8 6.07 -19.53 4.87
N GLY A 9 6.01 -19.99 3.62
CA GLY A 9 4.73 -20.17 2.91
C GLY A 9 3.82 -21.17 3.62
N ALA A 10 4.37 -22.27 4.14
CA ALA A 10 3.61 -23.24 4.92
C ALA A 10 3.07 -22.63 6.24
N ALA A 11 3.88 -21.82 6.93
CA ALA A 11 3.45 -21.14 8.16
C ALA A 11 2.28 -20.16 7.88
N VAL A 12 2.36 -19.39 6.82
CA VAL A 12 1.30 -18.44 6.40
C VAL A 12 0.03 -19.19 6.01
N LEU A 13 0.13 -20.26 5.22
CA LEU A 13 -1.02 -21.09 4.85
C LEU A 13 -1.67 -21.74 6.08
N LEU A 14 -0.86 -22.19 7.05
CA LEU A 14 -1.36 -22.74 8.30
C LEU A 14 -2.18 -21.69 9.08
N VAL A 15 -1.69 -20.46 9.20
CA VAL A 15 -2.45 -19.36 9.83
C VAL A 15 -3.77 -19.12 9.08
N GLY A 16 -3.77 -19.14 7.74
CA GLY A 16 -4.97 -19.06 6.91
C GLY A 16 -5.97 -20.17 7.22
N LEU A 17 -5.51 -21.41 7.28
CA LEU A 17 -6.35 -22.60 7.58
C LEU A 17 -6.92 -22.55 9.00
N LEU A 18 -6.12 -22.20 10.00
CA LEU A 18 -6.55 -22.09 11.39
C LEU A 18 -7.61 -20.96 11.55
N SER A 19 -7.50 -19.91 10.77
CA SER A 19 -8.43 -18.77 10.79
C SER A 19 -9.72 -19.04 10.00
N ALA A 20 -9.71 -19.98 9.07
CA ALA A 20 -10.79 -20.20 8.08
C ALA A 20 -12.18 -20.45 8.72
N ARG A 21 -12.23 -21.25 9.79
CA ARG A 21 -13.50 -21.54 10.51
C ARG A 21 -14.06 -20.27 11.15
N ALA A 22 -13.23 -19.48 11.79
CA ALA A 22 -13.66 -18.25 12.46
C ALA A 22 -14.05 -17.17 11.44
N ALA A 23 -13.31 -17.04 10.33
CA ALA A 23 -13.59 -16.12 9.24
C ALA A 23 -14.91 -16.46 8.51
N SER A 24 -15.32 -17.75 8.48
CA SER A 24 -16.54 -18.19 7.81
C SER A 24 -17.83 -17.94 8.60
N ARG A 25 -17.75 -17.43 9.84
CA ARG A 25 -18.92 -17.24 10.69
C ARG A 25 -19.85 -16.11 10.21
N SER A 26 -19.27 -15.04 9.69
CA SER A 26 -20.02 -13.90 9.17
C SER A 26 -19.18 -13.09 8.18
N THR A 27 -19.83 -12.25 7.39
CA THR A 27 -19.15 -11.29 6.51
C THR A 27 -18.28 -10.30 7.32
N ASP A 28 -18.74 -9.83 8.47
CA ASP A 28 -17.97 -8.96 9.36
C ASP A 28 -16.72 -9.67 9.94
N ALA A 29 -16.84 -10.96 10.30
CA ALA A 29 -15.68 -11.75 10.73
C ALA A 29 -14.64 -11.87 9.61
N PHE A 30 -15.08 -12.04 8.36
CA PHE A 30 -14.20 -12.17 7.21
C PHE A 30 -13.57 -10.84 6.79
N LEU A 31 -14.33 -9.73 6.74
CA LEU A 31 -13.89 -8.44 6.18
C LEU A 31 -13.23 -7.51 7.19
N VAL A 32 -13.68 -7.50 8.47
CA VAL A 32 -13.22 -6.54 9.49
C VAL A 32 -12.84 -7.20 10.83
N ALA A 33 -12.62 -8.52 10.88
CA ALA A 33 -12.24 -9.28 12.07
C ALA A 33 -13.13 -8.96 13.30
N ASP A 34 -14.44 -8.84 13.10
CA ASP A 34 -15.47 -8.46 14.09
C ASP A 34 -15.17 -7.13 14.82
N ARG A 35 -14.36 -6.26 14.25
CA ARG A 35 -13.93 -4.98 14.84
C ARG A 35 -13.30 -5.13 16.24
N GLY A 36 -12.55 -6.20 16.44
CA GLY A 36 -11.99 -6.58 17.75
C GLY A 36 -10.54 -6.18 17.99
N LEU A 37 -9.88 -5.45 17.06
CA LEU A 37 -8.46 -5.19 17.13
C LEU A 37 -8.12 -4.12 18.17
N GLY A 38 -7.34 -4.51 19.21
CA GLY A 38 -6.72 -3.56 20.14
C GLY A 38 -5.65 -2.70 19.44
N ALA A 39 -5.25 -1.59 20.07
CA ALA A 39 -4.33 -0.60 19.49
C ALA A 39 -3.02 -1.21 18.98
N PHE A 40 -2.42 -2.16 19.70
CA PHE A 40 -1.17 -2.81 19.30
C PHE A 40 -1.36 -3.64 18.03
N ARG A 41 -2.35 -4.55 17.99
CA ARG A 41 -2.60 -5.39 16.82
C ARG A 41 -3.01 -4.57 15.59
N ALA A 42 -3.87 -3.56 15.78
CA ALA A 42 -4.25 -2.65 14.70
C ALA A 42 -3.05 -1.84 14.20
N GLY A 43 -2.17 -1.39 15.11
CA GLY A 43 -0.95 -0.65 14.78
C GLY A 43 0.06 -1.49 14.01
N VAL A 44 0.31 -2.72 14.44
CA VAL A 44 1.20 -3.64 13.74
C VAL A 44 0.63 -3.98 12.36
N ALA A 45 -0.66 -4.33 12.27
CA ALA A 45 -1.30 -4.65 10.99
C ALA A 45 -1.28 -3.46 10.03
N LEU A 46 -1.52 -2.24 10.51
CA LEU A 46 -1.44 -1.03 9.68
C LEU A 46 0.01 -0.74 9.27
N SER A 47 0.98 -0.86 10.18
CA SER A 47 2.41 -0.68 9.87
C SER A 47 2.88 -1.67 8.80
N SER A 48 2.54 -2.95 8.96
CA SER A 48 2.83 -4.02 8.01
C SER A 48 2.25 -3.72 6.62
N THR A 49 1.00 -3.24 6.56
CA THR A 49 0.32 -2.88 5.30
C THR A 49 1.02 -1.73 4.56
N VAL A 50 1.47 -0.68 5.27
CA VAL A 50 2.06 0.51 4.63
C VAL A 50 3.56 0.41 4.38
N ILE A 51 4.22 -0.64 4.85
CA ILE A 51 5.64 -0.93 4.61
C ILE A 51 5.73 -2.11 3.64
N GLY A 52 5.46 -1.86 2.37
CA GLY A 52 5.49 -2.84 1.29
C GLY A 52 6.54 -2.52 0.23
N GLY A 53 6.26 -2.88 -1.02
CA GLY A 53 7.12 -2.65 -2.17
C GLY A 53 7.50 -1.19 -2.40
N SER A 54 6.60 -0.25 -2.06
CA SER A 54 6.86 1.20 -2.18
C SER A 54 7.96 1.67 -1.23
N THR A 55 7.88 1.28 0.05
CA THR A 55 8.86 1.67 1.09
C THR A 55 10.21 0.96 0.94
N THR A 56 10.26 -0.15 0.22
CA THR A 56 11.49 -0.92 0.04
C THR A 56 12.06 -0.74 -1.37
N LEU A 57 11.47 -1.38 -2.39
CA LEU A 57 12.06 -1.41 -3.73
C LEU A 57 11.93 -0.09 -4.46
N VAL A 58 10.75 0.53 -4.46
CA VAL A 58 10.52 1.81 -5.17
C VAL A 58 11.35 2.93 -4.54
N LEU A 59 11.35 3.04 -3.20
CA LEU A 59 12.16 4.03 -2.50
C LEU A 59 13.66 3.82 -2.79
N ALA A 60 14.15 2.58 -2.71
CA ALA A 60 15.56 2.29 -2.97
C ALA A 60 15.97 2.61 -4.41
N ALA A 61 15.12 2.32 -5.41
CA ALA A 61 15.35 2.69 -6.79
C ALA A 61 15.44 4.22 -6.94
N LEU A 62 14.54 4.97 -6.31
CA LEU A 62 14.58 6.43 -6.32
C LEU A 62 15.80 7.00 -5.59
N VAL A 63 16.26 6.37 -4.50
CA VAL A 63 17.50 6.76 -3.79
C VAL A 63 18.72 6.60 -4.68
N ALA A 64 18.78 5.54 -5.50
CA ALA A 64 19.87 5.36 -6.45
C ALA A 64 19.97 6.51 -7.45
N GLU A 65 18.83 7.05 -7.90
CA GLU A 65 18.75 8.13 -8.88
C GLU A 65 18.83 9.53 -8.25
N ARG A 66 18.07 9.75 -7.16
CA ARG A 66 17.79 11.07 -6.56
C ARG A 66 18.45 11.29 -5.21
N GLY A 67 19.06 10.26 -4.61
CA GLY A 67 19.68 10.35 -3.28
C GLY A 67 18.64 10.48 -2.15
N LEU A 68 19.10 11.09 -1.05
CA LEU A 68 18.27 11.31 0.16
C LEU A 68 16.95 12.05 -0.07
N PRO A 69 16.81 12.99 -1.04
CA PRO A 69 15.51 13.60 -1.31
C PRO A 69 14.39 12.59 -1.63
N ALA A 70 14.73 11.39 -2.14
CA ALA A 70 13.76 10.31 -2.35
C ALA A 70 13.03 9.88 -1.08
N LEU A 71 13.60 10.14 0.12
CA LEU A 71 12.94 9.90 1.41
C LEU A 71 11.57 10.59 1.52
N TRP A 72 11.33 11.66 0.74
CA TRP A 72 10.02 12.32 0.68
C TRP A 72 8.89 11.38 0.27
N LEU A 73 9.17 10.27 -0.43
CA LEU A 73 8.18 9.23 -0.70
C LEU A 73 7.56 8.71 0.61
N ASP A 74 8.40 8.37 1.58
CA ASP A 74 7.94 7.82 2.87
C ASP A 74 7.58 8.90 3.90
N LEU A 75 8.24 10.05 3.86
CA LEU A 75 7.85 11.22 4.67
C LEU A 75 6.43 11.67 4.32
N ALA A 76 6.09 11.78 3.04
CA ALA A 76 4.74 12.12 2.60
C ALA A 76 3.71 11.10 3.12
N GLY A 77 4.01 9.80 2.99
CA GLY A 77 3.15 8.75 3.53
C GLY A 77 3.00 8.81 5.05
N ALA A 78 4.09 9.05 5.78
CA ALA A 78 4.06 9.21 7.24
C ALA A 78 3.23 10.44 7.65
N LEU A 79 3.35 11.57 6.95
CA LEU A 79 2.51 12.75 7.17
C LEU A 79 1.03 12.46 6.90
N GLY A 80 0.71 11.68 5.86
CA GLY A 80 -0.65 11.21 5.60
C GLY A 80 -1.21 10.36 6.73
N LEU A 81 -0.42 9.43 7.27
CA LEU A 81 -0.81 8.60 8.42
C LEU A 81 -0.95 9.43 9.72
N LEU A 82 -0.11 10.45 9.91
CA LEU A 82 -0.28 11.40 11.02
C LEU A 82 -1.60 12.16 10.88
N ALA A 83 -1.93 12.63 9.67
CA ALA A 83 -3.21 13.28 9.41
C ALA A 83 -4.40 12.32 9.62
N LEU A 84 -4.27 11.06 9.19
CA LEU A 84 -5.24 10.01 9.50
C LEU A 84 -5.45 9.89 11.01
N GLY A 85 -4.39 9.72 11.78
CA GLY A 85 -4.48 9.56 13.24
C GLY A 85 -5.05 10.79 13.96
N ALA A 86 -4.65 11.97 13.54
CA ALA A 86 -5.08 13.22 14.16
C ALA A 86 -6.55 13.55 13.87
N PHE A 87 -6.98 13.40 12.62
CA PHE A 87 -8.23 13.97 12.14
C PHE A 87 -9.27 12.94 11.68
N LEU A 88 -8.85 11.84 11.04
CA LEU A 88 -9.78 10.95 10.34
C LEU A 88 -10.07 9.64 11.08
N ALA A 89 -9.07 8.94 11.59
CA ALA A 89 -9.24 7.59 12.13
C ALA A 89 -10.32 7.48 13.23
N PRO A 90 -10.41 8.40 14.21
CA PRO A 90 -11.47 8.37 15.22
C PRO A 90 -12.87 8.56 14.59
N ARG A 91 -12.98 9.48 13.62
CA ARG A 91 -14.24 9.79 12.93
C ARG A 91 -14.67 8.64 12.04
N VAL A 92 -13.74 8.08 11.26
CA VAL A 92 -13.96 6.92 10.40
C VAL A 92 -14.42 5.73 11.24
N ARG A 93 -13.72 5.43 12.34
CA ARG A 93 -14.11 4.32 13.22
C ARG A 93 -15.48 4.52 13.86
N ALA A 94 -15.83 5.76 14.23
CA ALA A 94 -17.12 6.09 14.80
C ALA A 94 -18.30 5.91 13.82
N THR A 95 -18.04 5.91 12.51
CA THR A 95 -19.09 5.61 11.52
C THR A 95 -19.64 4.19 11.65
N GLY A 96 -18.85 3.23 12.15
CA GLY A 96 -19.21 1.80 12.16
C GLY A 96 -19.30 1.19 10.76
N ALA A 97 -18.81 1.88 9.72
CA ALA A 97 -18.77 1.38 8.35
C ALA A 97 -17.81 0.19 8.21
N THR A 98 -17.93 -0.54 7.12
CA THR A 98 -17.07 -1.68 6.76
C THR A 98 -16.02 -1.28 5.72
N THR A 99 -16.36 -0.32 4.85
CA THR A 99 -15.51 0.09 3.73
C THR A 99 -15.47 1.62 3.58
N ILE A 100 -14.46 2.13 2.88
CA ILE A 100 -14.40 3.55 2.50
C ILE A 100 -15.58 3.94 1.59
N ALA A 101 -15.97 3.06 0.67
CA ALA A 101 -17.09 3.30 -0.23
C ALA A 101 -18.43 3.43 0.52
N GLU A 102 -18.61 2.69 1.61
CA GLU A 102 -19.77 2.84 2.50
C GLU A 102 -19.76 4.22 3.17
N VAL A 103 -18.62 4.67 3.68
CA VAL A 103 -18.50 6.01 4.30
C VAL A 103 -18.88 7.10 3.29
N ILE A 104 -18.36 7.02 2.08
CA ILE A 104 -18.70 7.92 0.96
C ILE A 104 -20.19 7.85 0.64
N GLY A 105 -20.73 6.64 0.58
CA GLY A 105 -22.14 6.41 0.29
C GLY A 105 -23.11 6.97 1.32
N ARG A 106 -22.72 7.02 2.60
CA ARG A 106 -23.52 7.65 3.67
C ARG A 106 -23.64 9.17 3.47
N THR A 107 -22.63 9.80 2.88
CA THR A 107 -22.63 11.25 2.59
C THR A 107 -23.31 11.57 1.27
N TYR A 108 -23.02 10.83 0.20
CA TYR A 108 -23.41 11.19 -1.16
C TYR A 108 -24.47 10.26 -1.79
N GLY A 109 -24.83 9.19 -1.10
CA GLY A 109 -25.87 8.25 -1.53
C GLY A 109 -25.34 7.00 -2.28
N PRO A 110 -26.25 6.05 -2.59
CA PRO A 110 -25.87 4.71 -3.04
C PRO A 110 -25.23 4.67 -4.45
N GLY A 111 -25.56 5.61 -5.32
CA GLY A 111 -24.92 5.71 -6.65
C GLY A 111 -23.45 6.02 -6.54
N VAL A 112 -23.09 7.02 -5.72
CA VAL A 112 -21.70 7.43 -5.50
C VAL A 112 -20.92 6.34 -4.74
N ARG A 113 -21.57 5.62 -3.81
CA ARG A 113 -21.00 4.44 -3.15
C ARG A 113 -20.49 3.40 -4.15
N ARG A 114 -21.31 3.07 -5.17
CA ARG A 114 -20.92 2.10 -6.21
C ARG A 114 -19.76 2.60 -7.07
N ILE A 115 -19.76 3.88 -7.43
CA ILE A 115 -18.63 4.49 -8.17
C ILE A 115 -17.34 4.37 -7.34
N ALA A 116 -17.40 4.77 -6.07
CA ALA A 116 -16.25 4.67 -5.17
C ALA A 116 -15.76 3.23 -5.02
N ALA A 117 -16.66 2.27 -4.84
CA ALA A 117 -16.31 0.86 -4.73
C ALA A 117 -15.62 0.32 -6.00
N ALA A 118 -16.12 0.68 -7.18
CA ALA A 118 -15.50 0.27 -8.45
C ALA A 118 -14.08 0.86 -8.60
N LEU A 119 -13.88 2.13 -8.26
CA LEU A 119 -12.54 2.75 -8.28
C LEU A 119 -11.59 2.10 -7.27
N VAL A 120 -12.06 1.76 -6.07
CA VAL A 120 -11.28 0.99 -5.08
C VAL A 120 -10.85 -0.34 -5.70
N VAL A 121 -11.76 -1.12 -6.25
CA VAL A 121 -11.45 -2.43 -6.85
C VAL A 121 -10.38 -2.28 -7.94
N CYS A 122 -10.53 -1.31 -8.85
CA CYS A 122 -9.56 -1.09 -9.91
C CYS A 122 -8.17 -0.73 -9.36
N ALA A 123 -8.10 0.16 -8.37
CA ALA A 123 -6.84 0.57 -7.77
C ALA A 123 -6.16 -0.57 -7.01
N GLU A 124 -6.92 -1.36 -6.24
CA GLU A 124 -6.37 -2.46 -5.44
C GLU A 124 -5.87 -3.63 -6.31
N ILE A 125 -6.47 -3.87 -7.48
CA ILE A 125 -5.95 -4.83 -8.47
C ILE A 125 -4.55 -4.41 -8.94
N VAL A 126 -4.36 -3.13 -9.24
CA VAL A 126 -3.05 -2.59 -9.65
C VAL A 126 -2.04 -2.67 -8.49
N TRP A 127 -2.46 -2.37 -7.26
CA TRP A 127 -1.61 -2.53 -6.07
C TRP A 127 -1.20 -3.98 -5.84
N PHE A 128 -2.10 -4.94 -6.04
CA PHE A 128 -1.76 -6.36 -5.95
C PHE A 128 -0.74 -6.77 -7.02
N ALA A 129 -0.89 -6.25 -8.24
CA ALA A 129 0.08 -6.45 -9.32
C ALA A 129 1.48 -5.95 -8.90
N LEU A 130 1.58 -4.71 -8.42
CA LEU A 130 2.82 -4.13 -7.90
C LEU A 130 3.51 -5.03 -6.86
N LEU A 131 2.75 -5.50 -5.88
CA LEU A 131 3.30 -6.29 -4.76
C LEU A 131 3.75 -7.68 -5.20
N THR A 132 3.07 -8.25 -6.19
CA THR A 132 3.45 -9.52 -6.81
C THR A 132 4.72 -9.37 -7.65
N GLU A 133 4.83 -8.29 -8.46
CA GLU A 133 6.06 -7.92 -9.19
C GLU A 133 7.23 -7.64 -8.26
N ALA A 134 6.99 -6.89 -7.18
CA ALA A 134 8.01 -6.60 -6.18
C ALA A 134 8.55 -7.89 -5.53
N THR A 135 7.66 -8.85 -5.21
CA THR A 135 8.08 -10.17 -4.69
C THR A 135 8.88 -10.95 -5.73
N GLN A 136 8.43 -10.95 -6.99
CA GLN A 136 9.17 -11.56 -8.09
C GLN A 136 10.57 -10.97 -8.19
N THR A 137 10.70 -9.64 -8.19
CA THR A 137 12.00 -8.93 -8.26
C THR A 137 12.93 -9.37 -7.14
N VAL A 138 12.44 -9.43 -5.90
CA VAL A 138 13.22 -9.88 -4.75
C VAL A 138 13.72 -11.31 -4.92
N VAL A 139 12.83 -12.22 -5.31
CA VAL A 139 13.18 -13.65 -5.44
C VAL A 139 14.13 -13.88 -6.60
N VAL A 140 13.87 -13.26 -7.75
CA VAL A 140 14.70 -13.45 -8.96
C VAL A 140 16.07 -12.79 -8.84
N ALA A 141 16.17 -11.65 -8.14
CA ALA A 141 17.47 -11.01 -7.86
C ALA A 141 18.42 -11.90 -7.04
N THR A 142 17.89 -12.94 -6.38
CA THR A 142 18.60 -13.72 -5.38
C THR A 142 18.57 -15.23 -5.64
N THR A 143 17.82 -15.68 -6.64
CA THR A 143 17.70 -17.08 -7.02
C THR A 143 17.70 -17.24 -8.54
N PRO A 144 18.13 -18.37 -9.09
CA PRO A 144 18.10 -18.65 -10.52
C PRO A 144 16.70 -19.11 -11.01
N TRP A 145 15.64 -18.69 -10.36
CA TRP A 145 14.30 -19.15 -10.69
C TRP A 145 13.70 -18.39 -11.86
N ASN A 146 12.85 -19.09 -12.62
CA ASN A 146 12.15 -18.48 -13.75
C ASN A 146 11.17 -17.39 -13.25
N PRO A 147 11.28 -16.14 -13.74
CA PRO A 147 10.47 -15.02 -13.29
C PRO A 147 8.96 -15.28 -13.36
N SER A 148 8.47 -15.83 -14.48
CA SER A 148 7.02 -16.09 -14.63
C SER A 148 6.50 -17.13 -13.64
N ARG A 149 7.31 -18.15 -13.32
CA ARG A 149 6.93 -19.14 -12.30
C ARG A 149 6.88 -18.52 -10.92
N VAL A 150 7.84 -17.67 -10.57
CA VAL A 150 7.86 -16.94 -9.29
C VAL A 150 6.61 -16.06 -9.17
N LEU A 151 6.29 -15.30 -10.23
CA LEU A 151 5.11 -14.43 -10.26
C LEU A 151 3.82 -15.21 -9.98
N VAL A 152 3.61 -16.34 -10.69
CA VAL A 152 2.41 -17.18 -10.52
C VAL A 152 2.35 -17.81 -9.14
N LEU A 153 3.46 -18.39 -8.65
CA LEU A 153 3.49 -19.04 -7.33
C LEU A 153 3.26 -18.04 -6.20
N THR A 154 3.83 -16.85 -6.31
CA THR A 154 3.63 -15.77 -5.35
C THR A 154 2.17 -15.32 -5.31
N ALA A 155 1.57 -15.02 -6.47
CA ALA A 155 0.18 -14.64 -6.55
C ALA A 155 -0.74 -15.75 -5.99
N ALA A 156 -0.49 -17.01 -6.36
CA ALA A 156 -1.27 -18.14 -5.87
C ALA A 156 -1.18 -18.29 -4.35
N LEU A 157 0.00 -18.12 -3.75
CA LEU A 157 0.16 -18.16 -2.29
C LEU A 157 -0.61 -17.04 -1.61
N PHE A 158 -0.48 -15.79 -2.09
CA PHE A 158 -1.14 -14.63 -1.51
C PHE A 158 -2.68 -14.76 -1.58
N VAL A 159 -3.19 -15.18 -2.73
CA VAL A 159 -4.62 -15.42 -2.92
C VAL A 159 -5.14 -16.55 -2.04
N ALA A 160 -4.41 -17.67 -1.98
CA ALA A 160 -4.90 -18.86 -1.29
C ALA A 160 -5.16 -18.60 0.20
N TYR A 161 -4.18 -18.07 0.95
CA TYR A 161 -4.41 -17.89 2.38
C TYR A 161 -5.34 -16.72 2.71
N THR A 162 -5.36 -15.66 1.88
CA THR A 162 -6.30 -14.54 2.03
C THR A 162 -7.74 -14.98 1.82
N ALA A 163 -8.01 -15.78 0.77
CA ALA A 163 -9.33 -16.36 0.51
C ALA A 163 -9.79 -17.32 1.61
N LEU A 164 -8.88 -18.05 2.24
CA LEU A 164 -9.19 -18.97 3.33
C LEU A 164 -9.59 -18.23 4.61
N GLY A 165 -8.73 -17.31 5.06
CA GLY A 165 -8.79 -16.79 6.42
C GLY A 165 -9.28 -15.35 6.58
N GLY A 166 -9.44 -14.57 5.50
CA GLY A 166 -9.90 -13.19 5.54
C GLY A 166 -9.09 -12.30 6.49
N GLN A 167 -9.69 -11.24 7.00
CA GLN A 167 -9.03 -10.24 7.87
C GLN A 167 -8.41 -10.85 9.14
N ARG A 168 -8.98 -11.94 9.67
CA ARG A 168 -8.41 -12.61 10.85
C ARG A 168 -7.07 -13.28 10.55
N ALA A 169 -6.95 -13.93 9.38
CA ALA A 169 -5.67 -14.50 8.95
C ALA A 169 -4.66 -13.40 8.64
N VAL A 170 -5.08 -12.38 7.92
CA VAL A 170 -4.25 -11.22 7.57
C VAL A 170 -3.64 -10.60 8.82
N VAL A 171 -4.44 -10.25 9.83
CA VAL A 171 -3.90 -9.70 11.10
C VAL A 171 -3.00 -10.70 11.84
N GLY A 172 -3.29 -11.99 11.77
CA GLY A 172 -2.44 -13.03 12.37
C GLY A 172 -1.07 -13.12 11.69
N THR A 173 -1.03 -13.09 10.35
CA THR A 173 0.21 -13.08 9.57
C THR A 173 0.95 -11.75 9.67
N ASP A 174 0.26 -10.61 9.73
CA ASP A 174 0.84 -9.28 9.88
C ASP A 174 1.77 -9.19 11.10
N LEU A 175 1.41 -9.81 12.22
CA LEU A 175 2.26 -9.86 13.42
C LEU A 175 3.58 -10.59 13.16
N LEU A 176 3.53 -11.76 12.52
CA LEU A 176 4.71 -12.54 12.15
C LEU A 176 5.55 -11.77 11.11
N GLN A 177 4.90 -11.25 10.09
CA GLN A 177 5.54 -10.51 9.00
C GLN A 177 6.23 -9.25 9.53
N PHE A 178 5.57 -8.46 10.37
CA PHE A 178 6.18 -7.29 10.98
C PHE A 178 7.38 -7.63 11.86
N ALA A 179 7.32 -8.72 12.63
CA ALA A 179 8.46 -9.19 13.40
C ALA A 179 9.65 -9.57 12.49
N LEU A 180 9.38 -10.26 11.36
CA LEU A 180 10.40 -10.60 10.36
C LEU A 180 10.99 -9.35 9.69
N MET A 181 10.15 -8.35 9.38
CA MET A 181 10.58 -7.07 8.83
C MET A 181 11.51 -6.33 9.79
N VAL A 182 11.12 -6.21 11.05
CA VAL A 182 11.95 -5.58 12.10
C VAL A 182 13.27 -6.33 12.25
N ALA A 183 13.21 -7.64 12.42
CA ALA A 183 14.41 -8.46 12.62
C ALA A 183 15.34 -8.44 11.39
N GLY A 184 14.80 -8.58 10.19
CA GLY A 184 15.59 -8.61 8.96
C GLY A 184 16.11 -7.24 8.55
N LEU A 185 15.23 -6.26 8.44
CA LEU A 185 15.59 -4.96 7.87
C LEU A 185 16.21 -4.01 8.90
N LEU A 186 15.65 -3.91 10.11
CA LEU A 186 16.14 -2.97 11.11
C LEU A 186 17.27 -3.54 11.98
N LEU A 187 17.21 -4.82 12.35
CA LEU A 187 18.21 -5.39 13.27
C LEU A 187 19.37 -6.07 12.53
N VAL A 188 19.22 -6.46 11.27
CA VAL A 188 20.29 -7.09 10.48
C VAL A 188 20.76 -6.19 9.35
N ALA A 189 19.91 -5.86 8.37
CA ALA A 189 20.34 -5.17 7.16
C ALA A 189 20.80 -3.72 7.44
N LEU A 190 20.06 -2.97 8.27
CA LEU A 190 20.42 -1.58 8.60
C LEU A 190 21.78 -1.45 9.31
N PRO A 191 22.11 -2.22 10.38
CA PRO A 191 23.44 -2.13 11.00
C PRO A 191 24.58 -2.47 10.05
N LEU A 192 24.39 -3.47 9.16
CA LEU A 192 25.37 -3.80 8.14
C LEU A 192 25.59 -2.66 7.15
N ALA A 193 24.50 -2.03 6.72
CA ALA A 193 24.56 -0.86 5.82
C ALA A 193 25.26 0.33 6.48
N LEU A 194 24.92 0.65 7.72
CA LEU A 194 25.56 1.74 8.45
C LEU A 194 27.06 1.49 8.69
N ALA A 195 27.44 0.24 9.04
CA ALA A 195 28.83 -0.14 9.19
C ALA A 195 29.62 -0.02 7.88
N HIS A 196 28.99 -0.30 6.74
CA HIS A 196 29.58 -0.13 5.42
C HIS A 196 29.73 1.37 5.09
N LEU A 197 28.66 2.16 5.26
CA LEU A 197 28.66 3.60 4.98
C LEU A 197 29.70 4.38 5.82
N ALA A 198 29.98 3.92 7.04
CA ALA A 198 31.02 4.50 7.89
C ALA A 198 32.44 4.32 7.30
N ARG A 199 32.65 3.30 6.47
CA ARG A 199 33.94 3.02 5.81
C ARG A 199 34.01 3.53 4.39
N THR A 200 32.90 3.49 3.68
CA THR A 200 32.78 3.84 2.27
C THR A 200 31.55 4.77 2.10
N PRO A 201 31.77 6.10 2.22
CA PRO A 201 30.68 7.06 2.08
C PRO A 201 30.13 7.08 0.64
N PRO A 202 28.84 7.29 0.46
CA PRO A 202 28.25 7.42 -0.86
C PRO A 202 28.63 8.77 -1.49
N PRO A 203 28.46 8.95 -2.81
CA PRO A 203 28.69 10.23 -3.48
C PRO A 203 27.96 11.39 -2.79
N SER A 204 28.67 12.48 -2.49
CA SER A 204 28.12 13.63 -1.73
C SER A 204 26.86 14.24 -2.37
N ARG A 205 26.77 14.19 -3.71
CA ARG A 205 25.58 14.64 -4.46
C ARG A 205 24.29 13.94 -4.05
N LEU A 206 24.36 12.71 -3.50
CA LEU A 206 23.23 11.93 -3.05
C LEU A 206 22.82 12.22 -1.61
N LEU A 207 23.62 12.98 -0.87
CA LEU A 207 23.38 13.32 0.54
C LEU A 207 22.64 14.64 0.74
N ALA A 208 22.44 15.43 -0.33
CA ALA A 208 21.67 16.66 -0.25
C ALA A 208 20.24 16.39 0.26
N PHE A 209 19.73 17.23 1.16
CA PHE A 209 18.38 17.17 1.71
C PHE A 209 17.98 18.58 2.19
N PRO A 210 16.73 19.00 2.07
CA PRO A 210 15.52 18.25 1.66
C PRO A 210 15.32 18.13 0.14
N THR A 211 16.06 18.86 -0.66
CA THR A 211 16.04 18.85 -2.13
C THR A 211 17.43 18.59 -2.68
N GLY A 212 17.52 18.22 -3.94
CA GLY A 212 18.79 17.95 -4.62
C GLY A 212 18.68 16.85 -5.66
N ALA A 213 19.74 16.53 -6.38
CA ALA A 213 19.81 15.45 -7.38
C ALA A 213 18.60 15.38 -8.33
N GLY A 214 18.06 16.52 -8.75
CA GLY A 214 16.90 16.60 -9.63
C GLY A 214 15.54 16.36 -8.96
N LEU A 215 15.45 16.49 -7.61
CA LEU A 215 14.19 16.51 -6.87
C LEU A 215 14.05 17.87 -6.16
N GLY A 216 13.13 18.70 -6.67
CA GLY A 216 12.86 20.04 -6.17
C GLY A 216 11.59 20.11 -5.31
N TRP A 217 11.23 21.32 -4.84
CA TRP A 217 10.02 21.54 -4.04
C TRP A 217 8.74 21.20 -4.77
N GLY A 218 8.69 21.32 -6.10
CA GLY A 218 7.56 20.88 -6.92
C GLY A 218 7.33 19.37 -6.82
N ASP A 219 8.43 18.60 -6.86
CA ASP A 219 8.36 17.13 -6.69
C ASP A 219 7.94 16.74 -5.27
N VAL A 220 8.42 17.46 -4.25
CA VAL A 220 7.98 17.26 -2.86
C VAL A 220 6.47 17.49 -2.73
N PHE A 221 5.95 18.57 -3.30
CA PHE A 221 4.52 18.84 -3.31
C PHE A 221 3.74 17.74 -4.05
N ALA A 222 4.23 17.31 -5.21
CA ALA A 222 3.63 16.20 -5.95
C ALA A 222 3.60 14.90 -5.13
N LEU A 223 4.67 14.56 -4.40
CA LEU A 223 4.70 13.41 -3.50
C LEU A 223 3.75 13.54 -2.31
N LEU A 224 3.55 14.74 -1.75
CA LEU A 224 2.56 14.96 -0.69
C LEU A 224 1.12 14.70 -1.20
N VAL A 225 0.82 15.08 -2.44
CA VAL A 225 -0.48 14.81 -3.06
C VAL A 225 -0.58 13.35 -3.48
N LEU A 226 0.44 12.82 -4.18
CA LEU A 226 0.45 11.48 -4.77
C LEU A 226 0.48 10.38 -3.69
N VAL A 227 1.25 10.56 -2.63
CA VAL A 227 1.51 9.52 -1.61
C VAL A 227 0.91 9.89 -0.27
N GLY A 228 1.06 11.16 0.15
CA GLY A 228 0.59 11.60 1.47
C GLY A 228 -0.93 11.50 1.62
N LEU A 229 -1.69 12.04 0.67
CA LEU A 229 -3.14 11.99 0.73
C LEU A 229 -3.70 10.55 0.65
N PRO A 230 -3.22 9.65 -0.22
CA PRO A 230 -3.63 8.24 -0.17
C PRO A 230 -3.37 7.54 1.16
N HIS A 231 -2.27 7.83 1.83
CA HIS A 231 -2.02 7.26 3.16
C HIS A 231 -3.00 7.80 4.24
N ALA A 232 -3.62 8.96 4.03
CA ALA A 232 -4.68 9.45 4.89
C ALA A 232 -6.05 8.81 4.60
N VAL A 233 -6.33 8.42 3.34
CA VAL A 233 -7.66 7.96 2.91
C VAL A 233 -7.64 6.62 2.15
N GLY A 234 -6.52 5.87 2.15
CA GLY A 234 -6.39 4.58 1.48
C GLY A 234 -7.42 3.55 1.96
N SER A 235 -7.97 2.78 1.05
CA SER A 235 -9.00 1.79 1.37
C SER A 235 -8.47 0.65 2.23
N ASP A 236 -7.28 0.15 1.96
CA ASP A 236 -6.54 -0.84 2.73
C ASP A 236 -6.12 -0.29 4.11
N VAL A 237 -5.67 0.96 4.17
CA VAL A 237 -5.35 1.71 5.40
C VAL A 237 -6.60 1.87 6.28
N TRP A 238 -7.74 2.28 5.68
CA TRP A 238 -8.99 2.42 6.41
C TRP A 238 -9.57 1.08 6.86
N ALA A 239 -9.37 0.01 6.11
CA ALA A 239 -9.78 -1.34 6.53
C ALA A 239 -9.18 -1.71 7.90
N LYS A 240 -7.92 -1.36 8.17
CA LYS A 240 -7.28 -1.58 9.48
C LYS A 240 -7.85 -0.65 10.56
N ALA A 241 -8.10 0.62 10.25
CA ALA A 241 -8.72 1.56 11.17
C ALA A 241 -10.17 1.16 11.53
N LEU A 242 -10.95 0.67 10.55
CA LEU A 242 -12.31 0.18 10.73
C LEU A 242 -12.36 -1.14 11.52
N SER A 243 -11.31 -1.96 11.46
CA SER A 243 -11.16 -3.20 12.22
C SER A 243 -10.75 -2.96 13.69
N ALA A 244 -10.32 -1.74 14.06
CA ALA A 244 -9.96 -1.40 15.43
C ALA A 244 -11.18 -1.47 16.35
N ARG A 245 -10.98 -1.85 17.62
CA ARG A 245 -12.07 -1.99 18.60
C ARG A 245 -12.78 -0.67 18.94
N ASP A 246 -12.03 0.45 18.94
CA ASP A 246 -12.53 1.77 19.29
C ASP A 246 -11.74 2.88 18.59
N ALA A 247 -12.21 4.12 18.70
CA ALA A 247 -11.59 5.31 18.09
C ALA A 247 -10.17 5.59 18.62
N SER A 248 -9.89 5.30 19.89
CA SER A 248 -8.55 5.45 20.49
C SER A 248 -7.57 4.44 19.90
N ALA A 249 -8.01 3.19 19.74
CA ALA A 249 -7.20 2.15 19.09
C ALA A 249 -6.88 2.50 17.64
N ALA A 250 -7.85 2.99 16.87
CA ALA A 250 -7.63 3.44 15.49
C ALA A 250 -6.63 4.61 15.39
N ARG A 251 -6.76 5.60 16.29
CA ARG A 251 -5.82 6.74 16.37
C ARG A 251 -4.40 6.29 16.67
N LYS A 252 -4.24 5.47 17.72
CA LYS A 252 -2.92 4.96 18.14
C LYS A 252 -2.29 4.09 17.05
N ALA A 253 -3.08 3.30 16.35
CA ALA A 253 -2.63 2.49 15.23
C ALA A 253 -2.04 3.37 14.10
N ALA A 254 -2.73 4.46 13.73
CA ALA A 254 -2.27 5.36 12.69
C ALA A 254 -0.96 6.09 13.07
N PHE A 255 -0.82 6.56 14.31
CA PHE A 255 0.43 7.16 14.78
C PHE A 255 1.59 6.14 14.85
N GLY A 256 1.31 4.92 15.31
CA GLY A 256 2.30 3.84 15.31
C GLY A 256 2.78 3.49 13.90
N ALA A 257 1.86 3.43 12.94
CA ALA A 257 2.19 3.18 11.54
C ALA A 257 2.98 4.33 10.89
N ALA A 258 2.66 5.59 11.22
CA ALA A 258 3.42 6.75 10.77
C ALA A 258 4.87 6.71 11.26
N PHE A 259 5.08 6.38 12.54
CA PHE A 259 6.40 6.21 13.10
C PHE A 259 7.16 5.04 12.45
N ALA A 260 6.51 3.88 12.31
CA ALA A 260 7.11 2.72 11.66
C ALA A 260 7.53 3.04 10.21
N LYS A 261 6.63 3.70 9.43
CA LYS A 261 6.94 4.10 8.05
C LYS A 261 8.16 5.00 7.96
N LEU A 262 8.30 5.98 8.86
CA LEU A 262 9.48 6.84 8.92
C LEU A 262 10.76 6.06 9.22
N VAL A 263 10.72 5.16 10.22
CA VAL A 263 11.89 4.35 10.61
C VAL A 263 12.32 3.43 9.47
N PHE A 264 11.37 2.73 8.83
CA PHE A 264 11.68 1.84 7.71
C PHE A 264 12.12 2.61 6.46
N GLY A 265 11.56 3.79 6.19
CA GLY A 265 12.00 4.66 5.10
C GLY A 265 13.46 5.11 5.28
N LEU A 266 13.82 5.55 6.48
CA LEU A 266 15.23 5.89 6.81
C LEU A 266 16.17 4.69 6.69
N ALA A 267 15.73 3.50 7.14
CA ALA A 267 16.49 2.27 7.00
C ALA A 267 16.70 1.90 5.52
N THR A 268 15.64 1.98 4.71
CA THR A 268 15.71 1.71 3.27
C THR A 268 16.64 2.69 2.56
N CYS A 269 16.57 4.00 2.87
CA CYS A 269 17.50 4.98 2.31
C CYS A 269 18.96 4.65 2.67
N SER A 270 19.22 4.29 3.92
CA SER A 270 20.56 3.91 4.36
C SER A 270 21.08 2.66 3.66
N ILE A 271 20.23 1.63 3.51
CA ILE A 271 20.57 0.38 2.81
C ILE A 271 20.82 0.67 1.32
N ALA A 272 19.95 1.47 0.68
CA ALA A 272 20.13 1.84 -0.73
C ALA A 272 21.39 2.63 -1.00
N LEU A 273 21.71 3.63 -0.14
CA LEU A 273 22.97 4.39 -0.21
C LEU A 273 24.20 3.48 -0.02
N ALA A 274 24.13 2.51 0.87
CA ALA A 274 25.18 1.51 1.02
C ALA A 274 25.35 0.67 -0.26
N GLY A 275 24.26 0.30 -0.92
CA GLY A 275 24.31 -0.39 -2.21
C GLY A 275 24.99 0.43 -3.30
N VAL A 276 24.69 1.73 -3.39
CA VAL A 276 25.37 2.62 -4.31
C VAL A 276 26.86 2.74 -3.95
N ALA A 277 27.20 2.87 -2.67
CA ALA A 277 28.59 2.94 -2.20
C ALA A 277 29.37 1.64 -2.46
N CYS A 278 28.69 0.48 -2.37
CA CYS A 278 29.27 -0.83 -2.75
C CYS A 278 29.43 -1.01 -4.26
N GLY A 279 28.89 -0.12 -5.10
CA GLY A 279 28.86 -0.31 -6.56
C GLY A 279 27.95 -1.46 -6.99
N VAL A 280 26.87 -1.74 -6.23
CA VAL A 280 25.90 -2.78 -6.60
C VAL A 280 25.23 -2.39 -7.92
N GLY A 281 25.52 -3.16 -8.98
CA GLY A 281 24.98 -2.94 -10.33
C GLY A 281 23.66 -3.69 -10.54
N GLY A 282 22.99 -3.36 -11.67
CA GLY A 282 21.75 -3.99 -12.10
C GLY A 282 20.59 -3.01 -12.23
N PRO A 283 19.38 -3.49 -12.52
CA PRO A 283 18.19 -2.64 -12.59
C PRO A 283 17.93 -1.93 -11.27
N PRO A 284 17.49 -0.65 -11.27
CA PRO A 284 17.22 0.11 -10.04
C PRO A 284 16.28 -0.59 -9.05
N ALA A 285 15.28 -1.30 -9.54
CA ALA A 285 14.34 -2.08 -8.71
C ALA A 285 15.01 -3.24 -7.96
N GLU A 286 16.17 -3.74 -8.42
CA GLU A 286 16.92 -4.83 -7.79
C GLU A 286 17.99 -4.33 -6.81
N LEU A 287 18.23 -3.00 -6.75
CA LEU A 287 19.26 -2.44 -5.87
C LEU A 287 19.08 -2.89 -4.41
N PHE A 288 17.87 -2.77 -3.89
CA PHE A 288 17.59 -3.09 -2.49
C PHE A 288 17.85 -4.55 -2.14
N PRO A 289 17.23 -5.55 -2.80
CA PRO A 289 17.50 -6.95 -2.51
C PRO A 289 18.97 -7.31 -2.74
N ARG A 290 19.59 -6.89 -3.84
CA ARG A 290 21.02 -7.16 -4.11
C ARG A 290 21.93 -6.60 -3.03
N THR A 291 21.69 -5.36 -2.58
CA THR A 291 22.45 -4.73 -1.50
C THR A 291 22.35 -5.53 -0.21
N VAL A 292 21.13 -5.88 0.19
CA VAL A 292 20.89 -6.66 1.41
C VAL A 292 21.67 -7.98 1.36
N PHE A 293 21.70 -8.67 0.22
CA PHE A 293 22.42 -9.93 0.09
C PHE A 293 23.94 -9.75 0.04
N VAL A 294 24.45 -8.72 -0.63
CA VAL A 294 25.88 -8.41 -0.67
C VAL A 294 26.41 -8.11 0.75
N LEU A 295 25.67 -7.31 1.53
CA LEU A 295 26.07 -6.92 2.88
C LEU A 295 25.96 -8.07 3.89
N ALA A 296 24.96 -8.92 3.77
CA ALA A 296 24.65 -9.96 4.74
C ALA A 296 25.41 -11.27 4.50
N GLY A 297 25.82 -11.52 3.27
CA GLY A 297 26.46 -12.77 2.86
C GLY A 297 25.51 -13.99 2.87
N PRO A 298 26.02 -15.18 2.50
CA PRO A 298 25.19 -16.35 2.23
C PRO A 298 24.49 -16.95 3.47
N ALA A 299 25.05 -16.74 4.66
CA ALA A 299 24.49 -17.29 5.90
C ALA A 299 23.15 -16.65 6.30
N LEU A 300 23.03 -15.33 6.14
CA LEU A 300 21.82 -14.58 6.49
C LEU A 300 20.85 -14.39 5.31
N ALA A 301 21.29 -14.68 4.09
CA ALA A 301 20.51 -14.49 2.88
C ALA A 301 19.12 -15.18 2.91
N PRO A 302 18.96 -16.44 3.38
CA PRO A 302 17.64 -17.08 3.44
C PRO A 302 16.66 -16.37 4.37
N PHE A 303 17.15 -15.89 5.51
CA PHE A 303 16.33 -15.15 6.47
C PHE A 303 15.88 -13.79 5.91
N LEU A 304 16.81 -13.05 5.30
CA LEU A 304 16.53 -11.74 4.72
C LEU A 304 15.61 -11.85 3.50
N LEU A 305 15.72 -12.91 2.71
CA LEU A 305 14.77 -13.19 1.64
C LEU A 305 13.34 -13.33 2.18
N VAL A 306 13.16 -14.10 3.24
CA VAL A 306 11.86 -14.26 3.89
C VAL A 306 11.35 -12.92 4.44
N ALA A 307 12.21 -12.13 5.09
CA ALA A 307 11.84 -10.82 5.60
C ALA A 307 11.37 -9.88 4.48
N LEU A 308 12.06 -9.86 3.33
CA LEU A 308 11.67 -9.07 2.16
C LEU A 308 10.35 -9.55 1.55
N VAL A 309 10.17 -10.86 1.37
CA VAL A 309 8.89 -11.41 0.88
C VAL A 309 7.76 -11.09 1.85
N ALA A 310 8.01 -11.13 3.15
CA ALA A 310 7.01 -10.78 4.17
C ALA A 310 6.55 -9.32 4.06
N THR A 311 7.43 -8.37 3.65
CA THR A 311 7.01 -6.97 3.44
C THR A 311 6.01 -6.83 2.30
N MET A 312 6.20 -7.55 1.20
CA MET A 312 5.30 -7.49 0.04
C MET A 312 3.98 -8.17 0.36
N GLN A 313 4.04 -9.32 1.01
CA GLN A 313 2.88 -10.15 1.30
C GLN A 313 1.90 -9.47 2.25
N SER A 314 2.37 -8.83 3.33
CA SER A 314 1.52 -8.12 4.31
C SER A 314 0.69 -6.99 3.69
N SER A 315 1.19 -6.39 2.62
CA SER A 315 0.45 -5.40 1.85
C SER A 315 -0.49 -6.06 0.84
N ALA A 316 -0.05 -7.15 0.17
CA ALA A 316 -0.79 -7.81 -0.90
C ALA A 316 -2.12 -8.42 -0.41
N ASP A 317 -2.14 -9.02 0.77
CA ASP A 317 -3.37 -9.57 1.34
C ASP A 317 -4.36 -8.47 1.76
N SER A 318 -3.85 -7.35 2.23
CA SER A 318 -4.67 -6.21 2.64
C SER A 318 -5.38 -5.56 1.46
N VAL A 319 -4.70 -5.37 0.32
CA VAL A 319 -5.30 -4.82 -0.90
C VAL A 319 -6.31 -5.79 -1.52
N LEU A 320 -6.02 -7.09 -1.57
CA LEU A 320 -6.98 -8.10 -2.04
C LEU A 320 -8.26 -8.11 -1.20
N LEU A 321 -8.10 -8.04 0.12
CA LEU A 321 -9.24 -8.07 1.02
C LEU A 321 -10.04 -6.77 0.95
N SER A 322 -9.39 -5.62 0.75
CA SER A 322 -10.04 -4.34 0.54
C SER A 322 -10.91 -4.34 -0.74
N ALA A 323 -10.37 -4.85 -1.85
CA ALA A 323 -11.13 -5.03 -3.09
C ALA A 323 -12.32 -5.98 -2.93
N ALA A 324 -12.11 -7.10 -2.24
CA ALA A 324 -13.17 -8.07 -1.96
C ALA A 324 -14.25 -7.48 -1.05
N ALA A 325 -13.87 -6.66 -0.06
CA ALA A 325 -14.81 -5.95 0.80
C ALA A 325 -15.65 -4.94 0.02
N ALA A 326 -15.03 -4.13 -0.84
CA ALA A 326 -15.74 -3.19 -1.70
C ALA A 326 -16.77 -3.91 -2.62
N THR A 327 -16.43 -5.09 -3.11
CA THR A 327 -17.35 -5.89 -3.92
C THR A 327 -18.50 -6.48 -3.11
N ALA A 328 -18.16 -7.22 -2.05
CA ALA A 328 -19.16 -7.98 -1.29
C ALA A 328 -20.05 -7.08 -0.41
N HIS A 329 -19.60 -5.86 -0.08
CA HIS A 329 -20.36 -4.95 0.77
C HIS A 329 -21.02 -3.80 0.00
N ASP A 330 -20.38 -3.31 -1.09
CA ASP A 330 -20.80 -2.07 -1.75
C ASP A 330 -21.37 -2.29 -3.15
N LEU A 331 -20.87 -3.27 -3.92
CA LEU A 331 -21.30 -3.51 -5.30
C LEU A 331 -22.43 -4.51 -5.39
N VAL A 332 -22.37 -5.61 -4.61
CA VAL A 332 -23.34 -6.72 -4.69
C VAL A 332 -24.23 -6.75 -3.46
N PRO A 333 -25.54 -6.48 -3.60
CA PRO A 333 -26.47 -6.56 -2.47
C PRO A 333 -26.52 -7.95 -1.84
N ARG A 334 -26.53 -8.02 -0.50
CA ARG A 334 -26.66 -9.28 0.26
C ARG A 334 -25.57 -10.32 -0.03
N ALA A 335 -24.38 -9.89 -0.38
CA ALA A 335 -23.25 -10.79 -0.58
C ALA A 335 -22.87 -11.51 0.72
N ASP A 336 -22.39 -12.72 0.55
CA ASP A 336 -21.92 -13.59 1.63
C ASP A 336 -20.37 -13.73 1.60
N VAL A 337 -19.84 -14.49 2.55
CA VAL A 337 -18.40 -14.80 2.62
C VAL A 337 -17.91 -15.54 1.37
N ARG A 338 -18.80 -16.34 0.72
CA ARG A 338 -18.43 -17.07 -0.50
C ARG A 338 -18.13 -16.12 -1.65
N LEU A 339 -18.96 -15.09 -1.83
CA LEU A 339 -18.71 -14.07 -2.86
C LEU A 339 -17.42 -13.29 -2.56
N ALA A 340 -17.16 -12.93 -1.29
CA ALA A 340 -15.91 -12.27 -0.91
C ALA A 340 -14.68 -13.12 -1.26
N ARG A 341 -14.72 -14.43 -1.04
CA ARG A 341 -13.65 -15.36 -1.42
C ARG A 341 -13.46 -15.46 -2.94
N ILE A 342 -14.57 -15.53 -3.69
CA ILE A 342 -14.53 -15.53 -5.16
C ILE A 342 -13.91 -14.23 -5.66
N ALA A 343 -14.25 -13.08 -5.05
CA ALA A 343 -13.67 -11.78 -5.39
C ALA A 343 -12.16 -11.75 -5.13
N VAL A 344 -11.67 -12.28 -4.00
CA VAL A 344 -10.22 -12.40 -3.73
C VAL A 344 -9.52 -13.18 -4.85
N VAL A 345 -10.08 -14.32 -5.27
CA VAL A 345 -9.49 -15.15 -6.34
C VAL A 345 -9.53 -14.42 -7.68
N ALA A 346 -10.66 -13.81 -8.03
CA ALA A 346 -10.84 -13.10 -9.29
C ALA A 346 -9.88 -11.88 -9.40
N TYR A 347 -9.73 -11.11 -8.32
CA TYR A 347 -8.85 -9.94 -8.29
C TYR A 347 -7.38 -10.31 -8.21
N GLY A 348 -7.04 -11.41 -7.55
CA GLY A 348 -5.70 -11.97 -7.61
C GLY A 348 -5.31 -12.39 -9.03
N ALA A 349 -6.23 -13.05 -9.77
CA ALA A 349 -6.02 -13.39 -11.17
C ALA A 349 -5.92 -12.15 -12.07
N ALA A 350 -6.77 -11.14 -11.85
CA ALA A 350 -6.72 -9.87 -12.58
C ALA A 350 -5.40 -9.12 -12.32
N GLY A 351 -4.94 -9.05 -11.07
CA GLY A 351 -3.68 -8.42 -10.73
C GLY A 351 -2.47 -9.16 -11.27
N LEU A 352 -2.50 -10.50 -11.30
CA LEU A 352 -1.48 -11.31 -11.96
C LEU A 352 -1.40 -10.99 -13.46
N LEU A 353 -2.54 -10.79 -14.14
CA LEU A 353 -2.59 -10.37 -15.53
C LEU A 353 -1.97 -8.97 -15.70
N VAL A 354 -2.33 -8.01 -14.86
CA VAL A 354 -1.77 -6.66 -14.88
C VAL A 354 -0.25 -6.70 -14.69
N ALA A 355 0.26 -7.46 -13.71
CA ALA A 355 1.69 -7.66 -13.48
C ALA A 355 2.40 -8.26 -14.69
N HIS A 356 1.75 -9.20 -15.39
CA HIS A 356 2.31 -9.81 -16.58
C HIS A 356 2.39 -8.84 -17.78
N VAL A 357 1.48 -7.88 -17.86
CA VAL A 357 1.41 -6.91 -18.97
C VAL A 357 2.35 -5.72 -18.73
N LEU A 358 2.31 -5.11 -17.54
CA LEU A 358 3.07 -3.87 -17.27
C LEU A 358 4.57 -4.12 -17.13
N ARG A 359 4.98 -5.10 -16.35
CA ARG A 359 6.38 -5.51 -16.16
C ARG A 359 7.36 -4.40 -15.74
N ASP A 360 6.84 -3.32 -15.15
CA ASP A 360 7.61 -2.19 -14.64
C ASP A 360 7.06 -1.76 -13.29
N LEU A 361 7.88 -1.96 -12.24
CA LEU A 361 7.49 -1.72 -10.86
C LEU A 361 7.12 -0.25 -10.59
N VAL A 362 7.88 0.69 -11.13
CA VAL A 362 7.67 2.14 -10.91
C VAL A 362 6.41 2.59 -11.66
N GLU A 363 6.21 2.07 -12.87
CA GLU A 363 5.05 2.36 -13.69
C GLU A 363 3.76 1.81 -13.05
N THR A 364 3.79 0.56 -12.56
CA THR A 364 2.69 -0.06 -11.83
C THR A 364 2.36 0.72 -10.55
N PHE A 365 3.39 1.17 -9.81
CA PHE A 365 3.22 2.04 -8.64
C PHE A 365 2.51 3.36 -8.99
N ARG A 366 2.98 4.06 -10.03
CA ARG A 366 2.37 5.31 -10.48
C ARG A 366 0.91 5.10 -10.91
N LEU A 367 0.61 4.01 -11.63
CA LEU A 367 -0.74 3.71 -12.09
C LEU A 367 -1.71 3.50 -10.92
N GLY A 368 -1.30 2.73 -9.90
CA GLY A 368 -2.10 2.50 -8.70
C GLY A 368 -2.49 3.79 -7.98
N TYR A 369 -1.52 4.67 -7.75
CA TYR A 369 -1.79 5.97 -7.14
C TYR A 369 -2.62 6.88 -8.04
N THR A 370 -2.37 6.89 -9.35
CA THR A 370 -3.10 7.76 -10.29
C THR A 370 -4.60 7.46 -10.23
N LEU A 371 -5.00 6.20 -10.27
CA LEU A 371 -6.40 5.78 -10.18
C LEU A 371 -7.05 6.20 -8.86
N PHE A 372 -6.38 5.89 -7.76
CA PHE A 372 -6.91 6.14 -6.41
C PHE A 372 -6.96 7.64 -6.08
N ALA A 373 -5.84 8.35 -6.28
CA ALA A 373 -5.69 9.73 -5.87
C ALA A 373 -6.65 10.65 -6.61
N SER A 374 -6.69 10.53 -7.93
CA SER A 374 -7.48 11.43 -8.78
C SER A 374 -8.98 11.21 -8.68
N GLY A 375 -9.43 9.99 -8.34
CA GLY A 375 -10.85 9.68 -8.22
C GLY A 375 -11.41 9.87 -6.82
N LEU A 376 -10.74 9.36 -5.80
CA LEU A 376 -11.35 9.13 -4.49
C LEU A 376 -10.98 10.15 -3.40
N ILE A 377 -9.79 10.77 -3.45
CA ILE A 377 -9.26 11.52 -2.30
C ILE A 377 -10.12 12.73 -1.95
N LEU A 378 -10.33 13.64 -2.91
CA LEU A 378 -11.01 14.91 -2.61
C LEU A 378 -12.48 14.72 -2.20
N PRO A 379 -13.29 13.87 -2.87
CA PRO A 379 -14.65 13.58 -2.40
C PRO A 379 -14.69 12.95 -1.01
N THR A 380 -13.70 12.08 -0.71
CA THR A 380 -13.60 11.46 0.62
C THR A 380 -13.27 12.50 1.69
N LEU A 381 -12.29 13.36 1.47
CA LEU A 381 -11.93 14.41 2.41
C LEU A 381 -13.07 15.40 2.60
N ALA A 382 -13.74 15.83 1.51
CA ALA A 382 -14.89 16.74 1.58
C ALA A 382 -16.04 16.19 2.44
N ALA A 383 -16.21 14.86 2.50
CA ALA A 383 -17.21 14.22 3.37
C ALA A 383 -16.95 14.43 4.87
N PHE A 384 -15.71 14.76 5.27
CA PHE A 384 -15.32 14.99 6.68
C PHE A 384 -15.11 16.46 7.04
N VAL A 385 -15.24 17.39 6.08
CA VAL A 385 -15.10 18.84 6.36
C VAL A 385 -16.42 19.40 6.90
N PRO A 386 -16.46 19.90 8.15
CA PRO A 386 -17.67 20.48 8.71
C PRO A 386 -18.18 21.66 7.86
N GLY A 387 -19.49 21.71 7.63
CA GLY A 387 -20.12 22.81 6.88
C GLY A 387 -19.98 22.71 5.34
N VAL A 388 -19.15 21.80 4.83
CA VAL A 388 -19.05 21.55 3.39
C VAL A 388 -20.12 20.55 2.97
N ARG A 389 -20.98 20.97 2.03
CA ARG A 389 -21.97 20.09 1.39
C ARG A 389 -21.75 20.11 -0.12
N VAL A 390 -21.51 18.95 -0.70
CA VAL A 390 -21.39 18.79 -2.15
C VAL A 390 -22.61 18.03 -2.66
N ASP A 391 -23.16 18.49 -3.80
CA ASP A 391 -24.23 17.76 -4.46
C ASP A 391 -23.74 16.38 -4.91
N ARG A 392 -24.57 15.34 -4.69
CA ARG A 392 -24.25 13.94 -5.02
C ARG A 392 -23.86 13.72 -6.48
N ARG A 393 -24.46 14.47 -7.41
CA ARG A 393 -24.17 14.34 -8.85
C ARG A 393 -22.75 14.83 -9.14
N PHE A 394 -22.37 15.96 -8.55
CA PHE A 394 -21.03 16.51 -8.70
C PHE A 394 -19.97 15.66 -7.97
N ALA A 395 -20.29 15.09 -6.81
CA ALA A 395 -19.37 14.16 -6.14
C ALA A 395 -19.08 12.91 -7.00
N GLY A 396 -20.11 12.30 -7.59
CA GLY A 396 -19.94 11.17 -8.50
C GLY A 396 -19.23 11.56 -9.80
N ALA A 397 -19.59 12.72 -10.39
CA ALA A 397 -18.91 13.24 -11.58
C ALA A 397 -17.43 13.55 -11.32
N ALA A 398 -17.10 14.14 -10.17
CA ALA A 398 -15.73 14.43 -9.77
C ALA A 398 -14.86 13.16 -9.70
N MET A 399 -15.39 12.07 -9.13
CA MET A 399 -14.72 10.78 -9.07
C MET A 399 -14.43 10.22 -10.46
N LEU A 400 -15.42 10.23 -11.35
CA LEU A 400 -15.28 9.66 -12.69
C LEU A 400 -14.41 10.53 -13.59
N LEU A 401 -14.67 11.85 -13.63
CA LEU A 401 -13.94 12.77 -14.50
C LEU A 401 -12.51 12.98 -14.03
N GLY A 402 -12.27 13.03 -12.72
CA GLY A 402 -10.92 13.10 -12.16
C GLY A 402 -10.10 11.87 -12.52
N GLY A 403 -10.64 10.68 -12.31
CA GLY A 403 -9.98 9.43 -12.70
C GLY A 403 -9.76 9.33 -14.21
N ALA A 404 -10.76 9.69 -15.02
CA ALA A 404 -10.65 9.67 -16.48
C ALA A 404 -9.60 10.68 -17.00
N ALA A 405 -9.58 11.91 -16.46
CA ALA A 405 -8.59 12.91 -16.84
C ALA A 405 -7.17 12.48 -16.52
N ALA A 406 -6.97 11.85 -15.36
CA ALA A 406 -5.66 11.30 -14.99
C ALA A 406 -5.22 10.18 -15.93
N MET A 407 -6.11 9.26 -16.30
CA MET A 407 -5.81 8.21 -17.26
C MET A 407 -5.53 8.77 -18.65
N LEU A 408 -6.31 9.74 -19.09
CA LEU A 408 -6.12 10.40 -20.38
C LEU A 408 -4.73 11.05 -20.45
N GLU A 409 -4.36 11.82 -19.41
CA GLU A 409 -3.04 12.47 -19.35
C GLU A 409 -1.91 11.44 -19.34
N ARG A 410 -2.08 10.32 -18.60
CA ARG A 410 -1.08 9.28 -18.50
C ARG A 410 -0.78 8.61 -19.83
N PHE A 411 -1.80 8.33 -20.65
CA PHE A 411 -1.63 7.60 -21.90
C PHE A 411 -1.47 8.50 -23.13
N LEU A 412 -2.05 9.69 -23.12
CA LEU A 412 -2.08 10.57 -24.27
C LEU A 412 -1.23 11.84 -24.13
N HIS A 413 -0.77 12.17 -22.91
CA HIS A 413 0.08 13.33 -22.59
C HIS A 413 -0.52 14.66 -23.14
N VAL A 414 -1.83 14.84 -22.92
CA VAL A 414 -2.62 15.93 -23.54
C VAL A 414 -2.18 17.31 -23.03
N ALA A 415 -1.99 17.44 -21.72
CA ALA A 415 -1.64 18.70 -21.07
C ALA A 415 -0.14 18.81 -20.70
N GLY A 416 0.62 17.71 -20.79
CA GLY A 416 2.04 17.68 -20.42
C GLY A 416 2.32 17.91 -18.94
N VAL A 417 1.33 17.64 -18.07
CA VAL A 417 1.43 17.76 -16.61
C VAL A 417 1.43 16.38 -15.96
N ASP A 418 1.78 16.30 -14.68
CA ASP A 418 1.67 15.04 -13.95
C ASP A 418 0.22 14.52 -13.95
N PRO A 419 -0.04 13.25 -14.33
CA PRO A 419 -1.38 12.68 -14.45
C PRO A 419 -2.22 12.80 -13.17
N VAL A 420 -1.59 12.66 -11.99
CA VAL A 420 -2.30 12.79 -10.71
C VAL A 420 -2.73 14.22 -10.47
N LEU A 421 -1.87 15.20 -10.80
CA LEU A 421 -2.20 16.62 -10.66
C LEU A 421 -3.31 17.02 -11.64
N ALA A 422 -3.25 16.54 -12.90
CA ALA A 422 -4.29 16.77 -13.88
C ALA A 422 -5.65 16.24 -13.40
N GLY A 423 -5.70 14.97 -13.00
CA GLY A 423 -6.92 14.34 -12.53
C GLY A 423 -7.45 14.92 -11.22
N THR A 424 -6.57 15.21 -10.26
CA THR A 424 -6.96 15.84 -8.98
C THR A 424 -7.46 17.28 -9.21
N GLY A 425 -6.86 18.01 -10.15
CA GLY A 425 -7.32 19.34 -10.55
C GLY A 425 -8.74 19.32 -11.13
N VAL A 426 -9.02 18.40 -12.07
CA VAL A 426 -10.38 18.21 -12.63
C VAL A 426 -11.36 17.82 -11.53
N ASN A 427 -10.98 16.89 -10.65
CA ASN A 427 -11.80 16.48 -9.51
C ASN A 427 -12.15 17.69 -8.61
N ALA A 428 -11.14 18.50 -8.26
CA ALA A 428 -11.33 19.71 -7.44
C ALA A 428 -12.31 20.70 -8.08
N VAL A 429 -12.13 21.00 -9.36
CA VAL A 429 -13.02 21.92 -10.09
C VAL A 429 -14.46 21.42 -10.07
N VAL A 430 -14.68 20.13 -10.38
CA VAL A 430 -16.03 19.56 -10.39
C VAL A 430 -16.66 19.57 -9.00
N LEU A 431 -15.88 19.27 -7.93
CA LEU A 431 -16.37 19.37 -6.56
C LEU A 431 -16.75 20.79 -6.17
N LEU A 432 -15.93 21.79 -6.52
CA LEU A 432 -16.19 23.20 -6.24
C LEU A 432 -17.48 23.68 -6.92
N LEU A 433 -17.75 23.25 -8.16
CA LEU A 433 -19.00 23.53 -8.88
C LEU A 433 -20.22 22.90 -8.17
N GLY A 434 -20.01 21.78 -7.47
CA GLY A 434 -21.04 21.08 -6.70
C GLY A 434 -21.27 21.61 -5.29
N LEU A 435 -20.49 22.60 -4.83
CA LEU A 435 -20.63 23.14 -3.48
C LEU A 435 -22.00 23.81 -3.29
N ARG A 436 -22.71 23.34 -2.26
CA ARG A 436 -23.96 23.97 -1.81
C ARG A 436 -23.65 24.86 -0.61
N ARG A 437 -24.04 26.12 -0.68
CA ARG A 437 -24.03 27.01 0.50
C ARG A 437 -24.96 26.38 1.56
N GLY A 438 -24.41 26.02 2.72
CA GLY A 438 -25.21 25.58 3.85
C GLY A 438 -26.17 26.72 4.25
N ARG A 439 -27.48 26.43 4.24
CA ARG A 439 -28.45 27.27 4.93
C ARG A 439 -28.32 27.05 6.43
#